data_933a4ddf51cfeb8743bce1df54839977
#
_entry.id   933a4ddf51cfeb8743bce1df54839977
#
_cell.length_a   1.000
_cell.length_b   1.000
_cell.length_c   1.000
_cell.angle_alpha   90.00
_cell.angle_beta   90.00
_cell.angle_gamma   90.00
#
_symmetry.space_group_name_H-M   'P 1'
#
loop_
_entity.id
_entity.type
_entity.pdbx_description
1 polymer ?
#
loop_
_entity_poly.entity_id
_entity_poly.type
_entity_poly.pdbx_seq_one_letter_code
_entity_poly.pdbx_strand_id
1 'polypeptide(L)'
;MYIEKIQSPADLKGLSLAELKTVADETRAAVLNRVSKHGGHVGPNLGFVEATVALHYVFDAPKDKFVFDVSHQCYPHKVLTGRASGFLGEVSEMNAISGYSSPSESPEYDNFEVGHTSTSISLATGLQKARDIKGTHENIIAIIGDGSLSGGEAFEGLDEASELGTGIIIVVNDNEMSIAENHGGIYKNLRALRESHGTCQHNWFKAWGFEYKYLEEGNDVEKLIEVFRSVKDTDKPTVVHIHTEKGHGFAPAVANKEAWHYGAPFNPADGSRPEMPAIETYEQLYSDWMLREMKLDPTLIAVTAGTPSAGGFTPDKRKEAGAQHIDMGIAEEQAVAMISGMAKGGLRPVWTVYSTFIQRTYDQIAQDLCINSNPAVINVMWGGTGTMNDITHICMFDIPMLCSIPNLIYMAPTTCEEYFAMLRWAIRQEAKPIAIRVPSNGVVHTTEDVDEEYSYTPKYKVAHEGSQVAIIAAGSFYQKGENVAHLLAEKGIDATLINPRYLHAVDAEALESLKARHQLVVTLEDGCKDGGFGERIASYYGTSDMKVLVCGVKKNRYDRFDHQQLLADNRLLANQIADDILNIIKK
;
A
#
# COMPACT_ATOMS: atom_id res chain seq x y z
N MET A 1 1.40 15.34 -33.27
CA MET A 1 0.94 14.06 -32.72
C MET A 1 -0.59 14.10 -32.56
N TYR A 2 -1.26 12.96 -32.60
CA TYR A 2 -2.72 12.90 -32.35
C TYR A 2 -3.03 13.23 -30.91
N ILE A 3 -2.28 12.67 -29.93
CA ILE A 3 -2.57 12.84 -28.50
C ILE A 3 -2.46 14.30 -28.02
N GLU A 4 -1.71 15.17 -28.69
CA GLU A 4 -1.68 16.61 -28.40
C GLU A 4 -2.99 17.32 -28.72
N LYS A 5 -3.78 16.75 -29.63
CA LYS A 5 -5.06 17.30 -30.09
C LYS A 5 -6.26 16.70 -29.37
N ILE A 6 -6.07 15.58 -28.68
CA ILE A 6 -7.14 14.92 -27.91
C ILE A 6 -7.33 15.67 -26.60
N GLN A 7 -8.45 16.36 -26.47
CA GLN A 7 -8.89 17.04 -25.26
C GLN A 7 -9.96 16.23 -24.49
N SER A 8 -10.60 15.31 -25.19
CA SER A 8 -11.64 14.45 -24.63
C SER A 8 -11.73 13.12 -25.42
N PRO A 9 -12.32 12.07 -24.85
CA PRO A 9 -12.58 10.84 -25.57
C PRO A 9 -13.46 11.00 -26.82
N ALA A 10 -14.26 12.07 -26.90
CA ALA A 10 -15.06 12.36 -28.08
C ALA A 10 -14.20 12.58 -29.34
N ASP A 11 -12.98 13.08 -29.18
CA ASP A 11 -12.06 13.33 -30.28
C ASP A 11 -11.57 12.03 -30.95
N LEU A 12 -11.71 10.89 -30.27
CA LEU A 12 -11.38 9.56 -30.85
C LEU A 12 -12.46 9.04 -31.82
N LYS A 13 -13.72 9.46 -31.64
CA LYS A 13 -14.87 8.84 -32.33
C LYS A 13 -14.82 8.98 -33.85
N GLY A 14 -14.15 9.98 -34.37
CA GLY A 14 -14.00 10.23 -35.81
C GLY A 14 -12.77 9.59 -36.46
N LEU A 15 -11.90 8.96 -35.67
CA LEU A 15 -10.65 8.39 -36.16
C LEU A 15 -10.86 7.02 -36.84
N SER A 16 -10.09 6.80 -37.89
CA SER A 16 -9.98 5.48 -38.54
C SER A 16 -9.19 4.52 -37.65
N LEU A 17 -9.32 3.22 -37.93
CA LEU A 17 -8.56 2.19 -37.20
C LEU A 17 -7.04 2.41 -37.25
N ALA A 18 -6.50 2.83 -38.41
CA ALA A 18 -5.08 3.15 -38.53
C ALA A 18 -4.64 4.32 -37.64
N GLU A 19 -5.48 5.35 -37.54
CA GLU A 19 -5.24 6.49 -36.66
C GLU A 19 -5.34 6.10 -35.18
N LEU A 20 -6.30 5.22 -34.81
CA LEU A 20 -6.40 4.70 -33.43
C LEU A 20 -5.17 3.87 -33.03
N LYS A 21 -4.62 3.08 -33.93
CA LYS A 21 -3.35 2.36 -33.70
C LYS A 21 -2.20 3.35 -33.49
N THR A 22 -2.15 4.44 -34.27
CA THR A 22 -1.18 5.52 -34.06
C THR A 22 -1.38 6.22 -32.71
N VAL A 23 -2.61 6.47 -32.29
CA VAL A 23 -2.93 7.02 -30.96
C VAL A 23 -2.43 6.10 -29.84
N ALA A 24 -2.58 4.78 -29.98
CA ALA A 24 -2.07 3.81 -29.01
C ALA A 24 -0.52 3.88 -28.92
N ASP A 25 0.17 3.92 -30.06
CA ASP A 25 1.64 4.03 -30.09
C ASP A 25 2.13 5.36 -29.48
N GLU A 26 1.50 6.47 -29.82
CA GLU A 26 1.81 7.79 -29.24
C GLU A 26 1.52 7.84 -27.73
N THR A 27 0.43 7.24 -27.27
CA THR A 27 0.09 7.13 -25.84
C THR A 27 1.12 6.31 -25.10
N ARG A 28 1.54 5.17 -25.66
CA ARG A 28 2.61 4.32 -25.08
C ARG A 28 3.92 5.10 -24.96
N ALA A 29 4.30 5.83 -26.02
CA ALA A 29 5.51 6.65 -26.01
C ALA A 29 5.45 7.75 -24.95
N ALA A 30 4.28 8.40 -24.78
CA ALA A 30 4.08 9.45 -23.78
C ALA A 30 4.14 8.88 -22.34
N VAL A 31 3.50 7.74 -22.09
CA VAL A 31 3.59 7.04 -20.80
C VAL A 31 5.05 6.67 -20.51
N LEU A 32 5.75 6.07 -21.47
CA LEU A 32 7.16 5.69 -21.31
C LEU A 32 8.06 6.91 -21.03
N ASN A 33 7.82 8.05 -21.73
CA ASN A 33 8.53 9.30 -21.48
C ASN A 33 8.37 9.76 -20.03
N ARG A 34 7.16 9.70 -19.47
CA ARG A 34 6.90 10.09 -18.08
C ARG A 34 7.57 9.15 -17.09
N VAL A 35 7.28 7.83 -17.19
CA VAL A 35 7.78 6.86 -16.20
C VAL A 35 9.30 6.70 -16.25
N SER A 36 9.93 6.94 -17.40
CA SER A 36 11.38 6.91 -17.50
C SER A 36 12.07 8.06 -16.73
N LYS A 37 11.39 9.22 -16.60
CA LYS A 37 11.92 10.41 -15.91
C LYS A 37 11.58 10.43 -14.42
N HIS A 38 10.39 9.98 -14.06
CA HIS A 38 9.86 10.12 -12.70
C HIS A 38 9.70 8.79 -11.96
N GLY A 39 9.86 7.66 -12.64
CA GLY A 39 9.46 6.37 -12.10
C GLY A 39 7.93 6.18 -12.09
N GLY A 40 7.48 5.14 -11.44
CA GLY A 40 6.05 4.78 -11.31
C GLY A 40 5.75 3.40 -11.85
N HIS A 41 4.46 3.12 -12.08
CA HIS A 41 3.98 1.84 -12.61
C HIS A 41 4.24 1.75 -14.11
N VAL A 42 5.20 0.93 -14.53
CA VAL A 42 5.60 0.79 -15.93
C VAL A 42 4.79 -0.30 -16.62
N GLY A 43 4.97 -1.54 -16.19
CA GLY A 43 4.35 -2.71 -16.81
C GLY A 43 2.82 -2.65 -16.89
N PRO A 44 2.11 -2.31 -15.80
CA PRO A 44 0.65 -2.18 -15.81
C PRO A 44 0.13 -1.17 -16.81
N ASN A 45 0.73 0.01 -16.91
CA ASN A 45 0.31 1.04 -17.85
C ASN A 45 0.56 0.65 -19.30
N LEU A 46 1.75 0.12 -19.61
CA LEU A 46 2.11 -0.26 -20.97
C LEU A 46 1.26 -1.44 -21.49
N GLY A 47 0.89 -2.37 -20.60
CA GLY A 47 0.05 -3.52 -20.95
C GLY A 47 -1.41 -3.19 -21.22
N PHE A 48 -1.89 -1.98 -20.86
CA PHE A 48 -3.31 -1.61 -20.94
C PHE A 48 -3.60 -0.45 -21.88
N VAL A 49 -2.65 -0.06 -22.74
CA VAL A 49 -2.80 1.10 -23.66
C VAL A 49 -3.90 0.85 -24.68
N GLU A 50 -3.83 -0.27 -25.42
CA GLU A 50 -4.78 -0.60 -26.48
C GLU A 50 -6.19 -0.76 -25.95
N ALA A 51 -6.33 -1.43 -24.80
CA ALA A 51 -7.61 -1.61 -24.14
C ALA A 51 -8.22 -0.24 -23.74
N THR A 52 -7.42 0.69 -23.25
CA THR A 52 -7.90 2.04 -22.90
C THR A 52 -8.32 2.83 -24.13
N VAL A 53 -7.57 2.78 -25.24
CA VAL A 53 -7.96 3.42 -26.50
C VAL A 53 -9.28 2.85 -27.00
N ALA A 54 -9.43 1.53 -27.01
CA ALA A 54 -10.66 0.85 -27.44
C ALA A 54 -11.87 1.18 -26.55
N LEU A 55 -11.67 1.18 -25.22
CA LEU A 55 -12.72 1.60 -24.25
C LEU A 55 -13.21 3.01 -24.54
N HIS A 56 -12.31 3.98 -24.66
CA HIS A 56 -12.66 5.37 -24.95
C HIS A 56 -13.22 5.58 -26.36
N TYR A 57 -12.84 4.72 -27.32
CA TYR A 57 -13.42 4.74 -28.66
C TYR A 57 -14.85 4.19 -28.70
N VAL A 58 -15.16 3.16 -27.92
CA VAL A 58 -16.47 2.49 -27.92
C VAL A 58 -17.46 3.18 -26.99
N PHE A 59 -17.09 3.42 -25.74
CA PHE A 59 -17.96 3.98 -24.72
C PHE A 59 -17.90 5.51 -24.70
N ASP A 60 -18.95 6.15 -24.19
CA ASP A 60 -19.15 7.59 -24.28
C ASP A 60 -18.84 8.28 -22.95
N ALA A 61 -17.57 8.25 -22.50
CA ALA A 61 -17.14 9.00 -21.33
C ALA A 61 -17.23 10.52 -21.58
N PRO A 62 -17.68 11.32 -20.59
CA PRO A 62 -17.90 10.97 -19.19
C PRO A 62 -19.29 10.45 -18.84
N LYS A 63 -20.21 10.31 -19.84
CA LYS A 63 -21.54 9.74 -19.61
C LYS A 63 -21.40 8.32 -19.07
N ASP A 64 -20.75 7.44 -19.84
CA ASP A 64 -20.37 6.10 -19.40
C ASP A 64 -19.27 6.18 -18.35
N LYS A 65 -19.34 5.34 -17.29
CA LYS A 65 -18.48 5.42 -16.12
C LYS A 65 -17.45 4.31 -16.10
N PHE A 66 -16.18 4.69 -15.98
CA PHE A 66 -15.07 3.76 -15.75
C PHE A 66 -14.65 3.75 -14.28
N VAL A 67 -14.48 2.56 -13.72
CA VAL A 67 -13.94 2.34 -12.37
C VAL A 67 -12.74 1.44 -12.49
N PHE A 68 -11.56 2.01 -12.32
CA PHE A 68 -10.29 1.29 -12.39
C PHE A 68 -9.94 0.70 -11.02
N ASP A 69 -9.65 -0.60 -10.99
CA ASP A 69 -9.10 -1.25 -9.79
C ASP A 69 -7.66 -0.82 -9.58
N VAL A 70 -7.24 -0.54 -8.35
CA VAL A 70 -5.96 0.09 -8.02
C VAL A 70 -5.76 1.42 -8.75
N SER A 71 -6.16 1.46 -10.00
CA SER A 71 -5.99 2.54 -10.97
C SER A 71 -4.53 2.87 -11.37
N HIS A 72 -3.57 2.02 -11.00
CA HIS A 72 -2.16 2.15 -11.35
C HIS A 72 -1.86 1.94 -12.86
N GLN A 73 -2.85 1.54 -13.65
CA GLN A 73 -2.84 1.41 -15.11
C GLN A 73 -3.57 2.55 -15.82
N CYS A 74 -3.89 3.66 -15.12
CA CYS A 74 -4.76 4.72 -15.64
C CYS A 74 -4.02 5.82 -16.43
N TYR A 75 -2.72 5.75 -16.64
CA TYR A 75 -2.00 6.77 -17.42
C TYR A 75 -2.52 6.91 -18.85
N PRO A 76 -2.80 5.84 -19.61
CA PRO A 76 -3.44 5.96 -20.93
C PRO A 76 -4.80 6.68 -20.85
N HIS A 77 -5.61 6.42 -19.84
CA HIS A 77 -6.86 7.11 -19.59
C HIS A 77 -6.65 8.63 -19.39
N LYS A 78 -5.64 9.01 -18.59
CA LYS A 78 -5.31 10.42 -18.36
C LYS A 78 -4.87 11.13 -19.65
N VAL A 79 -4.02 10.46 -20.46
CA VAL A 79 -3.61 11.00 -21.77
C VAL A 79 -4.82 11.28 -22.65
N LEU A 80 -5.78 10.34 -22.72
CA LEU A 80 -6.96 10.43 -23.61
C LEU A 80 -8.09 11.31 -23.06
N THR A 81 -7.96 11.80 -21.84
CA THR A 81 -8.94 12.70 -21.18
C THR A 81 -8.38 14.12 -20.95
N GLY A 82 -7.54 14.59 -21.88
CA GLY A 82 -7.05 15.98 -21.93
C GLY A 82 -5.81 16.28 -21.06
N ARG A 83 -5.22 15.27 -20.41
CA ARG A 83 -4.02 15.43 -19.54
C ARG A 83 -2.71 15.05 -20.22
N ALA A 84 -2.68 14.96 -21.55
CA ALA A 84 -1.50 14.54 -22.32
C ALA A 84 -0.26 15.43 -22.06
N SER A 85 -0.45 16.73 -21.77
CA SER A 85 0.65 17.65 -21.46
C SER A 85 1.52 17.19 -20.28
N GLY A 86 0.95 16.48 -19.31
CA GLY A 86 1.70 15.91 -18.18
C GLY A 86 2.59 14.70 -18.53
N PHE A 87 2.53 14.24 -19.78
CA PHE A 87 3.27 13.08 -20.29
C PHE A 87 4.23 13.43 -21.42
N LEU A 88 4.14 14.65 -21.98
CA LEU A 88 4.90 15.10 -23.15
C LEU A 88 6.03 16.04 -22.76
N GLY A 89 7.06 16.09 -23.61
CA GLY A 89 8.18 17.01 -23.46
C GLY A 89 9.01 16.81 -22.19
N GLU A 90 9.53 17.91 -21.68
CA GLU A 90 10.22 17.98 -20.39
C GLU A 90 9.16 18.05 -19.28
N VAL A 91 8.81 16.90 -18.71
CA VAL A 91 7.88 16.83 -17.57
C VAL A 91 8.61 17.36 -16.33
N SER A 92 8.39 18.63 -15.96
CA SER A 92 9.15 19.33 -14.93
C SER A 92 8.71 18.97 -13.49
N GLU A 93 7.47 18.48 -13.30
CA GLU A 93 6.92 18.24 -11.98
C GLU A 93 6.40 16.81 -11.83
N MET A 94 7.10 16.03 -11.00
CA MET A 94 6.73 14.64 -10.70
C MET A 94 5.29 14.55 -10.16
N ASN A 95 4.88 15.49 -9.31
CA ASN A 95 3.61 15.48 -8.60
C ASN A 95 2.46 16.14 -9.37
N ALA A 96 2.69 16.66 -10.58
CA ALA A 96 1.65 17.31 -11.38
C ALA A 96 0.50 16.37 -11.77
N ILE A 97 0.80 15.08 -11.94
CA ILE A 97 -0.17 14.04 -12.29
C ILE A 97 -0.02 12.88 -11.29
N SER A 98 -1.12 12.51 -10.63
CA SER A 98 -1.18 11.33 -9.76
C SER A 98 -0.92 10.03 -10.53
N GLY A 99 -0.29 9.07 -9.88
CA GLY A 99 -0.14 7.70 -10.39
C GLY A 99 -1.44 6.91 -10.45
N TYR A 100 -2.52 7.47 -9.89
CA TYR A 100 -3.82 6.83 -9.70
C TYR A 100 -4.95 7.70 -10.25
N SER A 101 -6.16 7.11 -10.39
CA SER A 101 -7.38 7.87 -10.68
C SER A 101 -7.62 8.92 -9.59
N SER A 102 -7.88 10.16 -9.98
CA SER A 102 -8.00 11.27 -9.03
C SER A 102 -9.09 12.27 -9.45
N PRO A 103 -10.24 12.24 -8.77
CA PRO A 103 -11.29 13.22 -8.99
C PRO A 103 -10.84 14.67 -8.75
N SER A 104 -9.78 14.89 -7.98
CA SER A 104 -9.19 16.22 -7.79
C SER A 104 -8.49 16.75 -9.05
N GLU A 105 -8.01 15.86 -9.93
CA GLU A 105 -7.43 16.22 -11.23
C GLU A 105 -8.52 16.38 -12.30
N SER A 106 -9.50 15.47 -12.31
CA SER A 106 -10.54 15.42 -13.33
C SER A 106 -11.82 14.81 -12.76
N PRO A 107 -12.69 15.62 -12.10
CA PRO A 107 -13.92 15.12 -11.49
C PRO A 107 -14.94 14.59 -12.52
N GLU A 108 -14.74 14.92 -13.79
CA GLU A 108 -15.60 14.48 -14.89
C GLU A 108 -15.28 13.05 -15.32
N TYR A 109 -13.99 12.69 -15.41
CA TYR A 109 -13.54 11.40 -15.96
C TYR A 109 -13.07 10.41 -14.88
N ASP A 110 -12.54 10.90 -13.76
CA ASP A 110 -12.06 10.07 -12.65
C ASP A 110 -13.17 10.00 -11.58
N ASN A 111 -13.87 8.86 -11.49
CA ASN A 111 -15.05 8.74 -10.62
C ASN A 111 -14.69 8.55 -9.15
N PHE A 112 -13.55 7.89 -8.86
CA PHE A 112 -13.08 7.56 -7.51
C PHE A 112 -11.58 7.76 -7.38
N GLU A 113 -11.14 8.15 -6.18
CA GLU A 113 -9.75 8.01 -5.74
C GLU A 113 -9.55 6.55 -5.32
N VAL A 114 -8.80 5.78 -6.10
CA VAL A 114 -8.56 4.34 -5.85
C VAL A 114 -7.07 4.07 -5.95
N GLY A 115 -6.53 3.35 -4.97
CA GLY A 115 -5.13 2.93 -4.96
C GLY A 115 -4.94 1.53 -4.38
N HIS A 116 -5.87 1.07 -3.51
CA HIS A 116 -5.89 -0.30 -3.04
C HIS A 116 -6.65 -1.21 -4.01
N THR A 117 -6.29 -2.49 -4.03
CA THR A 117 -6.82 -3.51 -4.92
C THR A 117 -8.25 -3.93 -4.58
N SER A 118 -8.92 -4.61 -5.52
CA SER A 118 -10.12 -5.43 -5.31
C SER A 118 -11.43 -4.66 -5.11
N THR A 119 -11.41 -3.32 -5.15
CA THR A 119 -12.57 -2.47 -4.82
C THR A 119 -13.41 -2.03 -6.02
N SER A 120 -12.88 -2.13 -7.24
CA SER A 120 -13.51 -1.54 -8.43
C SER A 120 -14.89 -2.09 -8.73
N ILE A 121 -15.08 -3.41 -8.56
CA ILE A 121 -16.37 -4.05 -8.85
C ILE A 121 -17.42 -3.56 -7.85
N SER A 122 -17.09 -3.54 -6.55
CA SER A 122 -18.00 -3.05 -5.50
C SER A 122 -18.40 -1.57 -5.71
N LEU A 123 -17.43 -0.72 -6.07
CA LEU A 123 -17.70 0.68 -6.41
C LEU A 123 -18.61 0.80 -7.66
N ALA A 124 -18.36 -0.04 -8.66
CA ALA A 124 -19.15 -0.07 -9.88
C ALA A 124 -20.58 -0.57 -9.65
N THR A 125 -20.80 -1.59 -8.78
CA THR A 125 -22.16 -2.03 -8.41
C THR A 125 -22.95 -0.92 -7.73
N GLY A 126 -22.28 -0.09 -6.91
CA GLY A 126 -22.89 1.12 -6.34
C GLY A 126 -23.35 2.13 -7.40
N LEU A 127 -22.52 2.41 -8.42
CA LEU A 127 -22.90 3.26 -9.56
C LEU A 127 -24.03 2.64 -10.39
N GLN A 128 -23.95 1.32 -10.63
CA GLN A 128 -24.98 0.57 -11.34
C GLN A 128 -26.34 0.68 -10.64
N LYS A 129 -26.37 0.48 -9.33
CA LYS A 129 -27.56 0.62 -8.52
C LYS A 129 -28.14 2.04 -8.57
N ALA A 130 -27.26 3.04 -8.50
CA ALA A 130 -27.68 4.45 -8.61
C ALA A 130 -28.28 4.75 -9.98
N ARG A 131 -27.69 4.24 -11.08
CA ARG A 131 -28.20 4.32 -12.44
C ARG A 131 -29.61 3.72 -12.52
N ASP A 132 -29.76 2.49 -12.03
CA ASP A 132 -31.03 1.74 -12.12
C ASP A 132 -32.15 2.44 -11.36
N ILE A 133 -31.88 2.97 -10.16
CA ILE A 133 -32.87 3.71 -9.36
C ILE A 133 -33.25 5.03 -10.04
N LYS A 134 -32.30 5.72 -10.68
CA LYS A 134 -32.56 6.97 -11.42
C LYS A 134 -33.24 6.74 -12.76
N GLY A 135 -33.23 5.50 -13.27
CA GLY A 135 -33.74 5.16 -14.61
C GLY A 135 -32.90 5.76 -15.74
N THR A 136 -31.60 5.97 -15.52
CA THR A 136 -30.65 6.40 -16.55
C THR A 136 -30.05 5.19 -17.27
N HIS A 137 -29.27 5.40 -18.36
CA HIS A 137 -28.88 4.32 -19.27
C HIS A 137 -27.38 4.36 -19.64
N GLU A 138 -26.55 4.98 -18.82
CA GLU A 138 -25.10 4.94 -19.01
C GLU A 138 -24.54 3.53 -18.77
N ASN A 139 -23.46 3.18 -19.47
CA ASN A 139 -22.71 1.98 -19.18
C ASN A 139 -21.86 2.18 -17.92
N ILE A 140 -21.83 1.20 -17.05
CA ILE A 140 -20.94 1.14 -15.89
C ILE A 140 -19.92 0.05 -16.13
N ILE A 141 -18.63 0.42 -16.18
CA ILE A 141 -17.53 -0.47 -16.55
C ILE A 141 -16.54 -0.53 -15.39
N ALA A 142 -16.46 -1.68 -14.72
CA ALA A 142 -15.37 -1.99 -13.78
C ALA A 142 -14.19 -2.59 -14.56
N ILE A 143 -12.97 -2.15 -14.23
CA ILE A 143 -11.74 -2.64 -14.84
C ILE A 143 -10.87 -3.19 -13.73
N ILE A 144 -10.62 -4.50 -13.74
CA ILE A 144 -9.87 -5.18 -12.67
C ILE A 144 -8.77 -6.05 -13.28
N GLY A 145 -7.58 -5.99 -12.67
CA GLY A 145 -6.49 -6.90 -13.00
C GLY A 145 -6.71 -8.28 -12.38
N ASP A 146 -6.16 -9.31 -13.03
CA ASP A 146 -6.21 -10.69 -12.54
C ASP A 146 -5.67 -10.83 -11.11
N GLY A 147 -4.56 -10.15 -10.77
CA GLY A 147 -3.99 -10.15 -9.42
C GLY A 147 -4.97 -9.68 -8.35
N SER A 148 -5.80 -8.69 -8.65
CA SER A 148 -6.77 -8.13 -7.72
C SER A 148 -8.01 -9.01 -7.48
N LEU A 149 -8.25 -10.00 -8.34
CA LEU A 149 -9.36 -10.94 -8.17
C LEU A 149 -9.20 -11.86 -6.95
N SER A 150 -8.03 -11.96 -6.34
CA SER A 150 -7.82 -12.76 -5.12
C SER A 150 -8.30 -12.09 -3.84
N GLY A 151 -8.59 -10.80 -3.85
CA GLY A 151 -9.07 -10.08 -2.67
C GLY A 151 -10.54 -10.38 -2.34
N GLY A 152 -10.88 -10.47 -1.05
CA GLY A 152 -12.23 -10.80 -0.57
C GLY A 152 -13.30 -9.86 -1.13
N GLU A 153 -13.04 -8.54 -1.13
CA GLU A 153 -13.99 -7.55 -1.66
C GLU A 153 -14.29 -7.73 -3.16
N ALA A 154 -13.33 -8.25 -3.95
CA ALA A 154 -13.60 -8.56 -5.36
C ALA A 154 -14.58 -9.72 -5.51
N PHE A 155 -14.51 -10.74 -4.63
CA PHE A 155 -15.49 -11.82 -4.59
C PHE A 155 -16.87 -11.32 -4.18
N GLU A 156 -16.96 -10.50 -3.13
CA GLU A 156 -18.21 -9.87 -2.69
C GLU A 156 -18.81 -8.97 -3.79
N GLY A 157 -17.97 -8.20 -4.46
CA GLY A 157 -18.37 -7.35 -5.59
C GLY A 157 -18.89 -8.15 -6.79
N LEU A 158 -18.28 -9.30 -7.10
CA LEU A 158 -18.76 -10.21 -8.15
C LEU A 158 -20.08 -10.86 -7.78
N ASP A 159 -20.24 -11.30 -6.52
CA ASP A 159 -21.48 -11.88 -6.02
C ASP A 159 -22.65 -10.89 -6.16
N GLU A 160 -22.48 -9.65 -5.65
CA GLU A 160 -23.47 -8.57 -5.79
C GLU A 160 -23.72 -8.19 -7.26
N ALA A 161 -22.67 -8.09 -8.09
CA ALA A 161 -22.82 -7.75 -9.51
C ALA A 161 -23.69 -8.78 -10.26
N SER A 162 -23.58 -10.05 -9.90
CA SER A 162 -24.41 -11.10 -10.49
C SER A 162 -25.86 -11.02 -10.04
N GLU A 163 -26.12 -10.70 -8.76
CA GLU A 163 -27.45 -10.56 -8.18
C GLU A 163 -28.21 -9.34 -8.70
N LEU A 164 -27.50 -8.24 -9.05
CA LEU A 164 -28.14 -7.03 -9.60
C LEU A 164 -28.99 -7.33 -10.84
N GLY A 165 -28.60 -8.30 -11.65
CA GLY A 165 -29.35 -8.75 -12.84
C GLY A 165 -29.45 -7.73 -13.96
N THR A 166 -28.73 -6.60 -13.88
CA THR A 166 -28.72 -5.52 -14.86
C THR A 166 -27.33 -5.35 -15.47
N GLY A 167 -27.26 -4.62 -16.59
CA GLY A 167 -26.06 -4.55 -17.42
C GLY A 167 -24.91 -3.78 -16.78
N ILE A 168 -24.08 -4.45 -15.99
CA ILE A 168 -22.75 -4.02 -15.58
C ILE A 168 -21.71 -4.74 -16.43
N ILE A 169 -20.63 -4.06 -16.82
CA ILE A 169 -19.55 -4.63 -17.60
C ILE A 169 -18.31 -4.71 -16.72
N ILE A 170 -17.75 -5.92 -16.57
CA ILE A 170 -16.52 -6.15 -15.81
C ILE A 170 -15.42 -6.58 -16.79
N VAL A 171 -14.42 -5.73 -16.98
CA VAL A 171 -13.25 -6.02 -17.81
C VAL A 171 -12.18 -6.62 -16.91
N VAL A 172 -11.93 -7.92 -17.08
CA VAL A 172 -10.84 -8.64 -16.42
C VAL A 172 -9.60 -8.56 -17.30
N ASN A 173 -8.62 -7.79 -16.88
CA ASN A 173 -7.32 -7.67 -17.55
C ASN A 173 -6.38 -8.73 -17.01
N ASP A 174 -6.29 -9.86 -17.69
CA ASP A 174 -5.46 -11.01 -17.32
C ASP A 174 -4.11 -10.95 -18.04
N ASN A 175 -3.05 -10.73 -17.32
CA ASN A 175 -1.66 -10.76 -17.81
C ASN A 175 -0.79 -11.76 -17.04
N GLU A 176 -1.41 -12.65 -16.27
CA GLU A 176 -0.82 -13.74 -15.49
C GLU A 176 0.07 -13.29 -14.33
N MET A 177 0.01 -12.01 -13.96
CA MET A 177 0.88 -11.43 -12.94
C MET A 177 0.14 -10.43 -12.05
N SER A 178 0.40 -10.54 -10.75
CA SER A 178 0.23 -9.48 -9.77
C SER A 178 1.47 -8.55 -9.78
N ILE A 179 1.99 -8.12 -8.63
CA ILE A 179 3.36 -7.58 -8.54
C ILE A 179 4.33 -8.70 -8.91
N ALA A 180 4.28 -9.80 -8.17
CA ALA A 180 4.95 -11.07 -8.44
C ALA A 180 3.99 -12.06 -9.15
N GLU A 181 4.28 -13.35 -9.08
CA GLU A 181 3.41 -14.42 -9.57
C GLU A 181 2.06 -14.46 -8.84
N ASN A 182 1.02 -14.85 -9.53
CA ASN A 182 -0.31 -15.01 -8.94
C ASN A 182 -0.42 -16.29 -8.10
N HIS A 183 -1.04 -16.17 -6.90
CA HIS A 183 -1.31 -17.28 -6.00
C HIS A 183 -2.80 -17.38 -5.69
N GLY A 184 -3.35 -18.60 -5.74
CA GLY A 184 -4.75 -18.89 -5.43
C GLY A 184 -5.42 -19.84 -6.41
N GLY A 185 -6.53 -20.43 -6.00
CA GLY A 185 -7.28 -21.43 -6.79
C GLY A 185 -7.92 -20.86 -8.05
N ILE A 186 -8.32 -19.59 -8.02
CA ILE A 186 -8.96 -18.90 -9.15
C ILE A 186 -8.06 -18.88 -10.40
N TYR A 187 -6.74 -18.77 -10.23
CA TYR A 187 -5.79 -18.68 -11.34
C TYR A 187 -5.68 -19.97 -12.14
N LYS A 188 -6.03 -21.12 -11.54
CA LYS A 188 -6.17 -22.38 -12.28
C LYS A 188 -7.34 -22.31 -13.28
N ASN A 189 -8.43 -21.65 -12.87
CA ASN A 189 -9.58 -21.46 -13.76
C ASN A 189 -9.28 -20.41 -14.85
N LEU A 190 -8.67 -19.26 -14.50
CA LEU A 190 -8.24 -18.27 -15.48
C LEU A 190 -7.31 -18.89 -16.54
N ARG A 191 -6.34 -19.69 -16.11
CA ARG A 191 -5.46 -20.44 -17.03
C ARG A 191 -6.26 -21.37 -17.96
N ALA A 192 -7.18 -22.18 -17.41
CA ALA A 192 -8.01 -23.07 -18.23
C ALA A 192 -8.88 -22.29 -19.22
N LEU A 193 -9.35 -21.10 -18.84
CA LEU A 193 -10.10 -20.21 -19.73
C LEU A 193 -9.21 -19.65 -20.85
N ARG A 194 -7.96 -19.26 -20.57
CA ARG A 194 -7.00 -18.84 -21.59
C ARG A 194 -6.67 -19.99 -22.55
N GLU A 195 -6.23 -21.13 -22.00
CA GLU A 195 -5.84 -22.32 -22.81
C GLU A 195 -6.96 -22.85 -23.69
N SER A 196 -8.22 -22.65 -23.29
CA SER A 196 -9.41 -23.06 -24.06
C SER A 196 -10.03 -21.94 -24.90
N HIS A 197 -9.39 -20.78 -25.00
CA HIS A 197 -9.96 -19.58 -25.64
C HIS A 197 -11.41 -19.30 -25.17
N GLY A 198 -11.61 -19.36 -23.85
CA GLY A 198 -12.89 -19.05 -23.20
C GLY A 198 -13.96 -20.15 -23.27
N THR A 199 -13.66 -21.31 -23.86
CA THR A 199 -14.64 -22.40 -24.08
C THR A 199 -14.69 -23.47 -22.97
N CYS A 200 -13.82 -23.39 -21.96
CA CYS A 200 -13.78 -24.30 -20.83
C CYS A 200 -15.18 -24.45 -20.18
N GLN A 201 -15.60 -25.71 -19.97
CA GLN A 201 -16.90 -25.98 -19.33
C GLN A 201 -16.95 -25.48 -17.89
N HIS A 202 -15.83 -25.55 -17.18
CA HIS A 202 -15.70 -25.04 -15.82
C HIS A 202 -15.31 -23.56 -15.89
N ASN A 203 -16.28 -22.71 -16.21
CA ASN A 203 -16.12 -21.27 -16.22
C ASN A 203 -16.76 -20.69 -14.96
N TRP A 204 -15.91 -20.20 -14.06
CA TRP A 204 -16.30 -19.64 -12.78
C TRP A 204 -17.27 -18.45 -12.92
N PHE A 205 -17.03 -17.54 -13.87
CA PHE A 205 -17.91 -16.40 -14.11
C PHE A 205 -19.30 -16.84 -14.60
N LYS A 206 -19.36 -17.80 -15.51
CA LYS A 206 -20.64 -18.35 -15.98
C LYS A 206 -21.39 -19.09 -14.88
N ALA A 207 -20.68 -19.76 -13.97
CA ALA A 207 -21.28 -20.45 -12.82
C ALA A 207 -22.00 -19.47 -11.87
N TRP A 208 -21.58 -18.21 -11.85
CA TRP A 208 -22.21 -17.14 -11.08
C TRP A 208 -23.31 -16.38 -11.86
N GLY A 209 -23.56 -16.74 -13.11
CA GLY A 209 -24.63 -16.15 -13.92
C GLY A 209 -24.21 -15.02 -14.86
N PHE A 210 -22.91 -14.72 -14.95
CA PHE A 210 -22.44 -13.71 -15.91
C PHE A 210 -22.50 -14.18 -17.35
N GLU A 211 -22.89 -13.30 -18.26
CA GLU A 211 -22.49 -13.42 -19.64
C GLU A 211 -20.96 -13.28 -19.72
N TYR A 212 -20.31 -14.08 -20.56
CA TYR A 212 -18.85 -14.14 -20.61
C TYR A 212 -18.31 -14.05 -22.03
N LYS A 213 -17.39 -13.13 -22.24
CA LYS A 213 -16.63 -12.94 -23.47
C LYS A 213 -15.14 -13.10 -23.17
N TYR A 214 -14.44 -13.80 -24.04
CA TYR A 214 -12.98 -13.95 -23.97
C TYR A 214 -12.33 -13.35 -25.21
N LEU A 215 -11.19 -12.68 -25.02
CA LEU A 215 -10.35 -12.16 -26.10
C LEU A 215 -8.89 -12.50 -25.82
N GLU A 216 -8.27 -13.29 -26.70
CA GLU A 216 -6.86 -13.66 -26.64
C GLU A 216 -5.95 -12.48 -27.00
N GLU A 217 -6.31 -11.73 -28.04
CA GLU A 217 -5.50 -10.62 -28.57
C GLU A 217 -5.77 -9.31 -27.83
N GLY A 218 -5.57 -9.30 -26.50
CA GLY A 218 -5.87 -8.17 -25.61
C GLY A 218 -4.99 -6.92 -25.82
N ASN A 219 -4.01 -6.96 -26.70
CA ASN A 219 -3.24 -5.81 -27.17
C ASN A 219 -3.50 -5.46 -28.64
N ASP A 220 -4.58 -5.96 -29.26
CA ASP A 220 -5.04 -5.53 -30.58
C ASP A 220 -6.23 -4.59 -30.50
N VAL A 221 -6.04 -3.33 -30.92
CA VAL A 221 -7.07 -2.27 -30.85
C VAL A 221 -8.35 -2.66 -31.60
N GLU A 222 -8.24 -3.31 -32.78
CA GLU A 222 -9.38 -3.70 -33.61
C GLU A 222 -10.23 -4.78 -32.90
N LYS A 223 -9.58 -5.82 -32.40
CA LYS A 223 -10.22 -6.91 -31.67
C LYS A 223 -10.87 -6.44 -30.37
N LEU A 224 -10.20 -5.52 -29.66
CA LEU A 224 -10.75 -4.89 -28.46
C LEU A 224 -12.00 -4.06 -28.78
N ILE A 225 -12.00 -3.29 -29.87
CA ILE A 225 -13.18 -2.54 -30.33
C ILE A 225 -14.32 -3.50 -30.66
N GLU A 226 -14.06 -4.62 -31.34
CA GLU A 226 -15.08 -5.63 -31.67
C GLU A 226 -15.74 -6.18 -30.41
N VAL A 227 -14.94 -6.63 -29.43
CA VAL A 227 -15.48 -7.22 -28.19
C VAL A 227 -16.22 -6.20 -27.34
N PHE A 228 -15.72 -4.98 -27.19
CA PHE A 228 -16.38 -3.94 -26.40
C PHE A 228 -17.68 -3.47 -27.05
N ARG A 229 -17.75 -3.34 -28.38
CA ARG A 229 -19.00 -3.08 -29.10
C ARG A 229 -20.06 -4.16 -28.89
N SER A 230 -19.62 -5.43 -28.76
CA SER A 230 -20.54 -6.56 -28.54
C SER A 230 -21.21 -6.57 -27.15
N VAL A 231 -20.72 -5.77 -26.23
CA VAL A 231 -21.22 -5.68 -24.83
C VAL A 231 -21.71 -4.29 -24.45
N LYS A 232 -21.54 -3.28 -25.35
CA LYS A 232 -22.07 -1.95 -25.12
C LYS A 232 -23.60 -2.03 -25.00
N ASP A 233 -24.14 -1.30 -24.00
CA ASP A 233 -25.57 -1.25 -23.69
C ASP A 233 -26.19 -2.64 -23.35
N THR A 234 -25.35 -3.56 -22.80
CA THR A 234 -25.84 -4.85 -22.31
C THR A 234 -26.88 -4.66 -21.21
N ASP A 235 -27.87 -5.54 -21.19
CA ASP A 235 -28.91 -5.62 -20.14
C ASP A 235 -28.60 -6.65 -19.06
N LYS A 236 -27.47 -7.38 -19.18
CA LYS A 236 -27.05 -8.44 -18.27
C LYS A 236 -25.66 -8.19 -17.72
N PRO A 237 -25.38 -8.65 -16.48
CA PRO A 237 -24.03 -8.64 -15.95
C PRO A 237 -23.07 -9.39 -16.89
N THR A 238 -22.04 -8.73 -17.36
CA THR A 238 -21.17 -9.26 -18.41
C THR A 238 -19.71 -9.13 -18.00
N VAL A 239 -18.95 -10.23 -18.09
CA VAL A 239 -17.50 -10.27 -17.93
C VAL A 239 -16.84 -10.31 -19.32
N VAL A 240 -15.94 -9.38 -19.57
CA VAL A 240 -15.04 -9.36 -20.72
C VAL A 240 -13.63 -9.68 -20.20
N HIS A 241 -13.19 -10.89 -20.44
CA HIS A 241 -11.86 -11.38 -20.05
C HIS A 241 -10.89 -11.19 -21.21
N ILE A 242 -9.97 -10.25 -21.08
CA ILE A 242 -8.94 -9.96 -22.09
C ILE A 242 -7.58 -10.46 -21.61
N HIS A 243 -6.86 -11.15 -22.50
CA HIS A 243 -5.50 -11.61 -22.24
C HIS A 243 -4.50 -10.60 -22.80
N THR A 244 -3.73 -9.95 -21.92
CA THR A 244 -2.80 -8.87 -22.29
C THR A 244 -1.37 -9.21 -21.91
N GLU A 245 -0.40 -8.51 -22.51
CA GLU A 245 1.01 -8.63 -22.18
C GLU A 245 1.43 -7.48 -21.25
N LYS A 246 1.75 -7.79 -19.98
CA LYS A 246 2.29 -6.81 -19.04
C LYS A 246 3.62 -6.25 -19.56
N GLY A 247 3.70 -4.91 -19.72
CA GLY A 247 4.88 -4.25 -20.27
C GLY A 247 4.94 -4.18 -21.80
N HIS A 248 3.83 -4.46 -22.48
CA HIS A 248 3.72 -4.50 -23.94
C HIS A 248 4.37 -3.28 -24.62
N GLY A 249 5.20 -3.58 -25.65
CA GLY A 249 5.93 -2.54 -26.40
C GLY A 249 7.21 -2.04 -25.76
N PHE A 250 7.62 -2.57 -24.58
CA PHE A 250 8.89 -2.26 -23.94
C PHE A 250 9.61 -3.56 -23.51
N ALA A 251 10.55 -4.01 -24.32
CA ALA A 251 11.21 -5.32 -24.16
C ALA A 251 11.77 -5.61 -22.75
N PRO A 252 12.42 -4.66 -22.04
CA PRO A 252 12.86 -4.90 -20.68
C PRO A 252 11.72 -5.25 -19.70
N ALA A 253 10.56 -4.61 -19.84
CA ALA A 253 9.40 -4.86 -18.98
C ALA A 253 8.72 -6.21 -19.30
N VAL A 254 8.68 -6.59 -20.56
CA VAL A 254 8.18 -7.92 -20.98
C VAL A 254 9.08 -9.03 -20.46
N ALA A 255 10.40 -8.83 -20.51
CA ALA A 255 11.39 -9.83 -20.08
C ALA A 255 11.42 -10.05 -18.55
N ASN A 256 11.07 -9.04 -17.76
CA ASN A 256 11.06 -9.13 -16.29
C ASN A 256 9.86 -8.38 -15.70
N LYS A 257 8.68 -8.98 -15.78
CA LYS A 257 7.40 -8.39 -15.41
C LYS A 257 7.32 -7.93 -13.94
N GLU A 258 8.00 -8.64 -13.02
CA GLU A 258 8.04 -8.29 -11.58
C GLU A 258 8.88 -7.04 -11.35
N ALA A 259 10.11 -7.00 -11.86
CA ALA A 259 11.01 -5.85 -11.69
C ALA A 259 10.50 -4.57 -12.35
N TRP A 260 9.60 -4.69 -13.32
CA TRP A 260 9.00 -3.58 -14.06
C TRP A 260 7.54 -3.32 -13.68
N HIS A 261 7.05 -3.89 -12.59
CA HIS A 261 5.73 -3.52 -12.07
C HIS A 261 5.71 -2.04 -11.65
N TYR A 262 6.66 -1.67 -10.78
CA TYR A 262 6.92 -0.30 -10.35
C TYR A 262 8.43 -0.04 -10.39
N GLY A 263 8.87 1.16 -10.74
CA GLY A 263 10.30 1.42 -10.83
C GLY A 263 10.71 2.88 -10.65
N ALA A 264 11.98 3.05 -10.26
CA ALA A 264 12.67 4.32 -10.27
C ALA A 264 12.92 4.79 -11.73
N PRO A 265 13.34 6.04 -11.96
CA PRO A 265 13.74 6.55 -13.26
C PRO A 265 14.77 5.67 -13.98
N PHE A 266 14.69 5.61 -15.31
CA PHE A 266 15.51 4.74 -16.14
C PHE A 266 15.72 5.33 -17.55
N ASN A 267 16.69 4.80 -18.29
CA ASN A 267 16.87 5.13 -19.70
C ASN A 267 15.78 4.44 -20.56
N PRO A 268 14.92 5.17 -21.26
CA PRO A 268 13.83 4.56 -22.04
C PRO A 268 14.33 3.76 -23.27
N ALA A 269 15.59 3.92 -23.70
CA ALA A 269 16.12 3.22 -24.86
C ALA A 269 16.42 1.73 -24.57
N ASP A 270 16.90 1.42 -23.35
CA ASP A 270 17.40 0.10 -23.00
C ASP A 270 16.94 -0.40 -21.61
N GLY A 271 16.26 0.45 -20.84
CA GLY A 271 15.82 0.16 -19.48
C GLY A 271 16.92 0.24 -18.42
N SER A 272 18.13 0.69 -18.79
CA SER A 272 19.22 0.82 -17.82
C SER A 272 18.87 1.86 -16.75
N ARG A 273 19.26 1.57 -15.51
CA ARG A 273 19.07 2.47 -14.36
C ARG A 273 20.42 2.99 -13.89
N PRO A 274 20.50 4.23 -13.37
CA PRO A 274 21.72 4.71 -12.73
C PRO A 274 22.15 3.73 -11.63
N GLU A 275 23.44 3.46 -11.54
CA GLU A 275 23.98 2.74 -10.40
C GLU A 275 23.75 3.56 -9.13
N MET A 276 22.97 3.03 -8.21
CA MET A 276 22.79 3.61 -6.89
C MET A 276 23.74 2.93 -5.92
N PRO A 277 24.34 3.67 -4.98
CA PRO A 277 25.09 3.03 -3.89
C PRO A 277 24.23 1.96 -3.23
N ALA A 278 24.81 0.81 -2.93
CA ALA A 278 24.13 -0.21 -2.15
C ALA A 278 23.83 0.37 -0.76
N ILE A 279 22.55 0.58 -0.49
CA ILE A 279 22.07 1.02 0.80
C ILE A 279 21.50 -0.20 1.51
N GLU A 280 21.91 -0.41 2.74
CA GLU A 280 21.33 -1.44 3.59
C GLU A 280 19.87 -1.11 3.90
N THR A 281 18.98 -2.11 3.79
CA THR A 281 17.56 -1.94 4.04
C THR A 281 17.04 -3.00 5.00
N TYR A 282 16.00 -2.66 5.76
CA TYR A 282 15.35 -3.62 6.66
C TYR A 282 14.78 -4.83 5.91
N GLU A 283 14.29 -4.64 4.69
CA GLU A 283 13.79 -5.73 3.85
C GLU A 283 14.88 -6.77 3.56
N GLN A 284 16.07 -6.33 3.17
CA GLN A 284 17.21 -7.22 2.92
C GLN A 284 17.66 -7.91 4.19
N LEU A 285 17.87 -7.14 5.25
CA LEU A 285 18.30 -7.68 6.55
C LEU A 285 17.30 -8.70 7.10
N TYR A 286 16.00 -8.40 7.01
CA TYR A 286 14.92 -9.28 7.47
C TYR A 286 14.91 -10.59 6.68
N SER A 287 14.90 -10.53 5.36
CA SER A 287 14.87 -11.75 4.54
C SER A 287 16.11 -12.63 4.74
N ASP A 288 17.31 -12.02 4.86
CA ASP A 288 18.55 -12.75 5.11
C ASP A 288 18.55 -13.39 6.51
N TRP A 289 18.01 -12.68 7.49
CA TRP A 289 17.84 -13.20 8.85
C TRP A 289 16.82 -14.34 8.87
N MET A 290 15.65 -14.16 8.26
CA MET A 290 14.60 -15.18 8.19
C MET A 290 15.10 -16.46 7.52
N LEU A 291 15.82 -16.38 6.41
CA LEU A 291 16.39 -17.55 5.73
C LEU A 291 17.37 -18.33 6.60
N ARG A 292 18.15 -17.65 7.46
CA ARG A 292 19.03 -18.32 8.43
C ARG A 292 18.24 -19.02 9.53
N GLU A 293 17.26 -18.34 10.12
CA GLU A 293 16.46 -18.90 11.20
C GLU A 293 15.55 -20.05 10.74
N MET A 294 14.97 -19.97 9.54
CA MET A 294 14.17 -21.05 8.95
C MET A 294 14.94 -22.35 8.77
N LYS A 295 16.24 -22.28 8.48
CA LYS A 295 17.10 -23.47 8.41
C LYS A 295 17.29 -24.16 9.78
N LEU A 296 17.11 -23.41 10.86
CA LEU A 296 17.25 -23.91 12.24
C LEU A 296 15.89 -24.32 12.84
N ASP A 297 14.81 -23.67 12.41
CA ASP A 297 13.45 -23.91 12.89
C ASP A 297 12.47 -24.15 11.72
N PRO A 298 12.09 -25.41 11.47
CA PRO A 298 11.14 -25.73 10.40
C PRO A 298 9.72 -25.26 10.67
N THR A 299 9.42 -24.79 11.89
CA THR A 299 8.10 -24.23 12.24
C THR A 299 7.99 -22.74 11.94
N LEU A 300 9.09 -22.06 11.66
CA LEU A 300 9.13 -20.63 11.32
C LEU A 300 8.70 -20.43 9.86
N ILE A 301 7.65 -19.63 9.66
CA ILE A 301 7.02 -19.40 8.36
C ILE A 301 7.00 -17.91 8.05
N ALA A 302 7.55 -17.51 6.91
CA ALA A 302 7.36 -16.16 6.36
C ALA A 302 6.09 -16.12 5.51
N VAL A 303 5.22 -15.15 5.78
CA VAL A 303 3.93 -15.00 5.10
C VAL A 303 3.84 -13.62 4.47
N THR A 304 3.31 -13.54 3.25
CA THR A 304 2.97 -12.28 2.56
C THR A 304 1.63 -12.38 1.84
N ALA A 305 1.07 -11.26 1.48
CA ALA A 305 -0.17 -11.15 0.69
C ALA A 305 0.11 -10.32 -0.58
N GLY A 306 0.67 -10.96 -1.60
CA GLY A 306 0.96 -10.34 -2.91
C GLY A 306 2.11 -9.32 -2.91
N THR A 307 2.81 -9.14 -1.80
CA THR A 307 3.90 -8.17 -1.65
C THR A 307 5.17 -8.79 -1.07
N PRO A 308 5.80 -9.78 -1.73
CA PRO A 308 7.01 -10.43 -1.20
C PRO A 308 8.17 -9.45 -1.02
N SER A 309 8.19 -8.35 -1.76
CA SER A 309 9.16 -7.26 -1.62
C SER A 309 9.11 -6.56 -0.27
N ALA A 310 7.95 -6.53 0.41
CA ALA A 310 7.84 -5.96 1.74
C ALA A 310 8.74 -6.66 2.77
N GLY A 311 8.95 -7.96 2.59
CA GLY A 311 9.89 -8.75 3.38
C GLY A 311 11.25 -8.98 2.71
N GLY A 312 11.54 -8.34 1.57
CA GLY A 312 12.80 -8.52 0.84
C GLY A 312 12.97 -9.89 0.19
N PHE A 313 11.89 -10.66 0.03
CA PHE A 313 11.92 -11.99 -0.59
C PHE A 313 11.94 -11.88 -2.12
N THR A 314 13.13 -11.76 -2.68
CA THR A 314 13.36 -11.87 -4.13
C THR A 314 12.97 -13.25 -4.66
N PRO A 315 12.81 -13.44 -5.99
CA PRO A 315 12.52 -14.76 -6.56
C PRO A 315 13.48 -15.87 -6.07
N ASP A 316 14.78 -15.57 -5.98
CA ASP A 316 15.78 -16.54 -5.50
C ASP A 316 15.60 -16.86 -4.02
N LYS A 317 15.33 -15.85 -3.18
CA LYS A 317 15.08 -16.04 -1.74
C LYS A 317 13.77 -16.81 -1.49
N ARG A 318 12.72 -16.56 -2.30
CA ARG A 318 11.48 -17.36 -2.25
C ARG A 318 11.74 -18.83 -2.57
N LYS A 319 12.55 -19.07 -3.60
CA LYS A 319 12.97 -20.43 -3.98
C LYS A 319 13.81 -21.11 -2.89
N GLU A 320 14.72 -20.37 -2.24
CA GLU A 320 15.53 -20.87 -1.12
C GLU A 320 14.67 -21.22 0.10
N ALA A 321 13.73 -20.36 0.46
CA ALA A 321 12.81 -20.58 1.58
C ALA A 321 11.84 -21.75 1.34
N GLY A 322 11.50 -22.05 0.09
CA GLY A 322 10.64 -23.18 -0.28
C GLY A 322 9.29 -23.12 0.42
N ALA A 323 8.91 -24.21 1.10
CA ALA A 323 7.60 -24.31 1.79
C ALA A 323 7.45 -23.38 3.01
N GLN A 324 8.53 -22.80 3.50
CA GLN A 324 8.49 -21.87 4.63
C GLN A 324 8.22 -20.41 4.21
N HIS A 325 8.13 -20.12 2.91
CA HIS A 325 7.62 -18.84 2.39
C HIS A 325 6.27 -19.09 1.74
N ILE A 326 5.25 -18.37 2.20
CA ILE A 326 3.88 -18.48 1.70
C ILE A 326 3.42 -17.12 1.22
N ASP A 327 3.10 -17.03 -0.07
CA ASP A 327 2.38 -15.90 -0.65
C ASP A 327 0.94 -16.32 -0.94
N MET A 328 -0.03 -15.56 -0.43
CA MET A 328 -1.46 -15.86 -0.58
C MET A 328 -2.12 -15.14 -1.74
N GLY A 329 -1.33 -14.42 -2.57
CA GLY A 329 -1.88 -13.42 -3.48
C GLY A 329 -2.36 -12.20 -2.70
N ILE A 330 -3.07 -11.30 -3.35
CA ILE A 330 -3.58 -10.08 -2.71
C ILE A 330 -4.82 -10.47 -1.88
N ALA A 331 -4.60 -10.91 -0.65
CA ALA A 331 -5.62 -11.43 0.26
C ALA A 331 -5.19 -11.23 1.73
N GLU A 332 -5.12 -9.98 2.17
CA GLU A 332 -4.61 -9.61 3.49
C GLU A 332 -5.49 -10.15 4.61
N GLU A 333 -6.82 -10.15 4.45
CA GLU A 333 -7.76 -10.70 5.43
C GLU A 333 -7.54 -12.20 5.62
N GLN A 334 -7.36 -12.94 4.53
CA GLN A 334 -7.01 -14.35 4.56
C GLN A 334 -5.65 -14.58 5.23
N ALA A 335 -4.68 -13.68 5.01
CA ALA A 335 -3.35 -13.78 5.62
C ALA A 335 -3.45 -13.78 7.15
N VAL A 336 -4.23 -12.86 7.74
CA VAL A 336 -4.40 -12.78 9.19
C VAL A 336 -5.11 -14.01 9.74
N ALA A 337 -6.21 -14.42 9.14
CA ALA A 337 -6.93 -15.61 9.57
C ALA A 337 -6.04 -16.87 9.48
N MET A 338 -5.27 -16.99 8.40
CA MET A 338 -4.39 -18.14 8.19
C MET A 338 -3.21 -18.16 9.17
N ILE A 339 -2.55 -17.02 9.46
CA ILE A 339 -1.47 -17.01 10.48
C ILE A 339 -2.00 -17.34 11.87
N SER A 340 -3.23 -16.94 12.19
CA SER A 340 -3.90 -17.35 13.42
C SER A 340 -4.06 -18.87 13.49
N GLY A 341 -4.55 -19.48 12.40
CA GLY A 341 -4.67 -20.94 12.27
C GLY A 341 -3.32 -21.65 12.34
N MET A 342 -2.30 -21.13 11.69
CA MET A 342 -0.94 -21.67 11.73
C MET A 342 -0.35 -21.65 13.16
N ALA A 343 -0.48 -20.52 13.86
CA ALA A 343 -0.03 -20.40 15.24
C ALA A 343 -0.76 -21.37 16.17
N LYS A 344 -2.10 -21.50 15.99
CA LYS A 344 -2.89 -22.50 16.71
C LYS A 344 -2.45 -23.93 16.41
N GLY A 345 -1.99 -24.19 15.19
CA GLY A 345 -1.43 -25.49 14.75
C GLY A 345 0.03 -25.75 15.18
N GLY A 346 0.65 -24.83 15.94
CA GLY A 346 2.01 -24.98 16.46
C GLY A 346 3.13 -24.48 15.53
N LEU A 347 2.78 -23.75 14.46
CA LEU A 347 3.76 -23.04 13.65
C LEU A 347 4.04 -21.65 14.22
N ARG A 348 5.12 -21.01 13.75
CA ARG A 348 5.57 -19.66 14.12
C ARG A 348 5.51 -18.73 12.90
N PRO A 349 4.32 -18.28 12.51
CA PRO A 349 4.16 -17.42 11.34
C PRO A 349 4.57 -15.98 11.64
N VAL A 350 5.26 -15.37 10.67
CA VAL A 350 5.56 -13.95 10.61
C VAL A 350 4.96 -13.40 9.32
N TRP A 351 3.89 -12.62 9.43
CA TRP A 351 3.29 -11.93 8.30
C TRP A 351 3.91 -10.55 8.12
N THR A 352 4.54 -10.32 6.98
CA THR A 352 5.14 -9.03 6.64
C THR A 352 4.24 -8.27 5.68
N VAL A 353 3.89 -7.04 6.05
CA VAL A 353 2.91 -6.21 5.34
C VAL A 353 3.27 -4.74 5.41
N TYR A 354 3.00 -3.97 4.35
CA TYR A 354 3.11 -2.52 4.39
C TYR A 354 2.01 -1.90 5.28
N SER A 355 2.38 -0.87 6.02
CA SER A 355 1.49 -0.16 6.96
C SER A 355 0.17 0.30 6.33
N THR A 356 0.16 0.68 5.06
CA THR A 356 -1.07 1.07 4.36
C THR A 356 -2.00 -0.13 4.12
N PHE A 357 -1.47 -1.32 3.79
CA PHE A 357 -2.30 -2.48 3.43
C PHE A 357 -2.88 -3.22 4.64
N ILE A 358 -2.24 -3.09 5.82
CA ILE A 358 -2.76 -3.67 7.06
C ILE A 358 -4.14 -3.10 7.45
N GLN A 359 -4.52 -1.92 6.91
CA GLN A 359 -5.81 -1.27 7.18
C GLN A 359 -7.02 -2.17 6.86
N ARG A 360 -6.89 -3.03 5.87
CA ARG A 360 -7.92 -3.97 5.42
C ARG A 360 -8.28 -5.02 6.47
N THR A 361 -7.40 -5.28 7.43
CA THR A 361 -7.41 -6.46 8.28
C THR A 361 -7.78 -6.16 9.73
N TYR A 362 -8.35 -4.99 10.01
CA TYR A 362 -8.69 -4.59 11.38
C TYR A 362 -9.56 -5.64 12.08
N ASP A 363 -10.61 -6.10 11.42
CA ASP A 363 -11.54 -7.10 11.98
C ASP A 363 -10.84 -8.44 12.21
N GLN A 364 -10.11 -8.95 11.22
CA GLN A 364 -9.42 -10.23 11.32
C GLN A 364 -8.31 -10.21 12.40
N ILE A 365 -7.59 -9.09 12.54
CA ILE A 365 -6.63 -8.96 13.64
C ILE A 365 -7.36 -8.97 14.99
N ALA A 366 -8.48 -8.25 15.11
CA ALA A 366 -9.24 -8.19 16.35
C ALA A 366 -9.91 -9.54 16.67
N GLN A 367 -10.65 -10.12 15.72
CA GLN A 367 -11.50 -11.29 15.93
C GLN A 367 -10.73 -12.62 15.79
N ASP A 368 -10.05 -12.81 14.65
CA ASP A 368 -9.46 -14.10 14.35
C ASP A 368 -8.14 -14.32 15.11
N LEU A 369 -7.37 -13.26 15.33
CA LEU A 369 -6.06 -13.36 15.95
C LEU A 369 -6.08 -13.00 17.45
N CYS A 370 -6.54 -11.79 17.82
CA CYS A 370 -6.34 -11.24 19.17
C CYS A 370 -7.29 -11.82 20.21
N ILE A 371 -8.57 -12.02 19.90
CA ILE A 371 -9.52 -12.68 20.80
C ILE A 371 -9.05 -14.11 21.12
N ASN A 372 -8.47 -14.78 20.14
CA ASN A 372 -7.96 -16.14 20.27
C ASN A 372 -6.57 -16.22 20.94
N SER A 373 -5.90 -15.08 21.15
CA SER A 373 -4.55 -15.00 21.73
C SER A 373 -3.53 -15.89 21.03
N ASN A 374 -3.66 -16.10 19.72
CA ASN A 374 -2.73 -16.93 18.95
C ASN A 374 -1.40 -16.19 18.72
N PRO A 375 -0.24 -16.81 19.04
CA PRO A 375 1.05 -16.13 19.07
C PRO A 375 1.67 -15.97 17.67
N ALA A 376 1.02 -15.25 16.77
CA ALA A 376 1.57 -14.88 15.49
C ALA A 376 2.25 -13.50 15.55
N VAL A 377 3.20 -13.27 14.64
CA VAL A 377 3.91 -11.99 14.51
C VAL A 377 3.44 -11.27 13.25
N ILE A 378 3.16 -9.98 13.39
CA ILE A 378 2.89 -9.07 12.28
C ILE A 378 4.07 -8.10 12.17
N ASN A 379 4.80 -8.16 11.07
CA ASN A 379 5.93 -7.30 10.77
C ASN A 379 5.46 -6.13 9.90
N VAL A 380 5.25 -4.95 10.50
CA VAL A 380 4.65 -3.78 9.85
C VAL A 380 5.76 -2.93 9.23
N MET A 381 5.85 -2.98 7.91
CA MET A 381 6.84 -2.25 7.12
C MET A 381 6.34 -0.87 6.73
N TRP A 382 7.25 0.06 6.60
CA TRP A 382 7.03 1.41 6.08
C TRP A 382 6.03 2.26 6.87
N GLY A 383 5.80 1.93 8.15
CA GLY A 383 5.00 2.82 9.01
C GLY A 383 5.70 4.16 9.22
N GLY A 384 5.01 5.28 8.96
CA GLY A 384 5.53 6.61 9.20
C GLY A 384 5.35 7.61 8.07
N THR A 385 5.93 8.79 8.26
CA THR A 385 5.76 9.96 7.40
C THR A 385 6.70 10.00 6.19
N GLY A 386 7.76 9.21 6.20
CA GLY A 386 8.87 9.29 5.23
C GLY A 386 8.82 8.25 4.11
N THR A 387 7.74 7.49 3.99
CA THR A 387 7.66 6.33 3.09
C THR A 387 6.84 6.62 1.83
N MET A 388 5.52 6.52 1.90
CA MET A 388 4.62 6.79 0.78
C MET A 388 3.91 8.13 0.98
N ASN A 389 3.79 8.90 -0.08
CA ASN A 389 3.24 10.26 -0.04
C ASN A 389 1.98 10.45 -0.89
N ASP A 390 1.52 9.42 -1.60
CA ASP A 390 0.24 9.43 -2.32
C ASP A 390 -0.92 9.20 -1.35
N ILE A 391 -2.02 9.92 -1.55
CA ILE A 391 -3.20 9.92 -0.67
C ILE A 391 -3.78 8.51 -0.45
N THR A 392 -3.65 7.64 -1.44
CA THR A 392 -4.18 6.26 -1.40
C THR A 392 -3.29 5.28 -0.64
N HIS A 393 -2.01 5.66 -0.39
CA HIS A 393 -0.99 4.78 0.20
C HIS A 393 -0.33 5.35 1.46
N ILE A 394 -0.92 6.33 2.11
CA ILE A 394 -0.35 6.96 3.32
C ILE A 394 -0.17 5.93 4.44
N CYS A 395 1.03 5.92 5.03
CA CYS A 395 1.45 4.95 6.05
C CYS A 395 1.47 5.52 7.49
N MET A 396 0.64 6.52 7.80
CA MET A 396 0.66 7.26 9.07
C MET A 396 -0.41 6.85 10.08
N PHE A 397 -1.29 5.91 9.74
CA PHE A 397 -2.49 5.59 10.56
C PHE A 397 -2.41 4.26 11.31
N ASP A 398 -1.31 3.54 11.19
CA ASP A 398 -1.10 2.23 11.82
C ASP A 398 -1.12 2.31 13.36
N ILE A 399 -0.51 3.34 13.95
CA ILE A 399 -0.47 3.49 15.42
C ILE A 399 -1.87 3.64 16.02
N PRO A 400 -2.71 4.63 15.63
CA PRO A 400 -4.05 4.74 16.19
C PRO A 400 -4.92 3.51 15.92
N MET A 401 -4.80 2.91 14.73
CA MET A 401 -5.58 1.75 14.33
C MET A 401 -5.24 0.50 15.14
N LEU A 402 -3.97 0.08 15.15
CA LEU A 402 -3.55 -1.16 15.81
C LEU A 402 -3.60 -1.03 17.33
N CYS A 403 -3.29 0.15 17.87
CA CYS A 403 -3.35 0.38 19.30
C CYS A 403 -4.78 0.40 19.87
N SER A 404 -5.82 0.45 19.06
CA SER A 404 -7.21 0.32 19.49
C SER A 404 -7.67 -1.13 19.65
N ILE A 405 -6.89 -2.12 19.16
CA ILE A 405 -7.23 -3.54 19.21
C ILE A 405 -6.80 -4.14 20.56
N PRO A 406 -7.74 -4.65 21.36
CA PRO A 406 -7.39 -5.28 22.64
C PRO A 406 -6.54 -6.54 22.42
N ASN A 407 -5.63 -6.80 23.36
CA ASN A 407 -4.77 -7.99 23.37
C ASN A 407 -3.67 -8.05 22.29
N LEU A 408 -3.58 -7.07 21.40
CA LEU A 408 -2.45 -6.89 20.49
C LEU A 408 -1.33 -6.14 21.20
N ILE A 409 -0.11 -6.68 21.16
CA ILE A 409 1.09 -5.97 21.60
C ILE A 409 1.69 -5.31 20.36
N TYR A 410 1.86 -3.99 20.40
CA TYR A 410 2.47 -3.25 19.29
C TYR A 410 3.76 -2.60 19.76
N MET A 411 4.88 -3.02 19.17
CA MET A 411 6.24 -2.60 19.53
C MET A 411 6.86 -1.76 18.41
N ALA A 412 7.75 -0.83 18.81
CA ALA A 412 8.45 0.05 17.88
C ALA A 412 9.93 0.16 18.30
N PRO A 413 10.81 -0.67 17.70
CA PRO A 413 12.25 -0.58 17.92
C PRO A 413 12.83 0.71 17.32
N THR A 414 13.97 1.15 17.86
CA THR A 414 14.66 2.37 17.45
C THR A 414 15.92 2.10 16.62
N THR A 415 16.48 0.88 16.74
CA THR A 415 17.70 0.44 16.03
C THR A 415 17.50 -0.93 15.39
N CYS A 416 18.43 -1.30 14.52
CA CYS A 416 18.44 -2.59 13.85
C CYS A 416 18.59 -3.74 14.86
N GLU A 417 19.48 -3.60 15.82
CA GLU A 417 19.76 -4.61 16.85
C GLU A 417 18.53 -4.81 17.75
N GLU A 418 17.87 -3.72 18.16
CA GLU A 418 16.63 -3.77 18.94
C GLU A 418 15.48 -4.41 18.14
N TYR A 419 15.40 -4.12 16.83
CA TYR A 419 14.40 -4.75 15.95
C TYR A 419 14.55 -6.27 15.94
N PHE A 420 15.77 -6.79 15.70
CA PHE A 420 15.98 -8.23 15.65
C PHE A 420 15.86 -8.90 17.03
N ALA A 421 16.19 -8.20 18.11
CA ALA A 421 15.95 -8.68 19.46
C ALA A 421 14.44 -8.82 19.76
N MET A 422 13.65 -7.79 19.42
CA MET A 422 12.19 -7.85 19.54
C MET A 422 11.58 -8.95 18.67
N LEU A 423 12.06 -9.10 17.42
CA LEU A 423 11.58 -10.12 16.51
C LEU A 423 11.88 -11.55 17.01
N ARG A 424 13.10 -11.79 17.49
CA ARG A 424 13.46 -13.08 18.12
C ARG A 424 12.55 -13.40 19.31
N TRP A 425 12.35 -12.44 20.20
CA TRP A 425 11.46 -12.62 21.34
C TRP A 425 10.00 -12.86 20.90
N ALA A 426 9.49 -12.07 19.96
CA ALA A 426 8.12 -12.20 19.45
C ALA A 426 7.84 -13.57 18.80
N ILE A 427 8.83 -14.15 18.12
CA ILE A 427 8.72 -15.48 17.51
C ILE A 427 8.76 -16.60 18.56
N ARG A 428 9.53 -16.42 19.64
CA ARG A 428 9.72 -17.47 20.67
C ARG A 428 8.60 -17.52 21.68
N GLN A 429 7.93 -16.40 21.98
CA GLN A 429 6.86 -16.37 22.96
C GLN A 429 5.60 -17.10 22.44
N GLU A 430 4.75 -17.60 23.36
CA GLU A 430 3.62 -18.46 23.04
C GLU A 430 2.27 -17.95 23.55
N ALA A 431 2.20 -16.68 23.96
CA ALA A 431 1.02 -16.18 24.68
C ALA A 431 0.19 -15.13 23.95
N LYS A 432 0.79 -14.30 23.10
CA LYS A 432 0.14 -13.10 22.55
C LYS A 432 0.47 -12.88 21.08
N PRO A 433 -0.48 -12.33 20.29
CA PRO A 433 -0.14 -11.74 19.00
C PRO A 433 0.69 -10.48 19.19
N ILE A 434 1.75 -10.34 18.40
CA ILE A 434 2.68 -9.22 18.47
C ILE A 434 2.81 -8.58 17.10
N ALA A 435 2.63 -7.27 17.03
CA ALA A 435 3.01 -6.46 15.87
C ALA A 435 4.31 -5.70 16.17
N ILE A 436 5.21 -5.62 15.19
CA ILE A 436 6.46 -4.86 15.27
C ILE A 436 6.46 -3.83 14.14
N ARG A 437 6.56 -2.55 14.50
CA ARG A 437 6.66 -1.43 13.57
C ARG A 437 8.12 -1.23 13.19
N VAL A 438 8.49 -1.73 12.03
CA VAL A 438 9.88 -1.65 11.54
C VAL A 438 10.26 -0.17 11.30
N PRO A 439 11.44 0.30 11.76
CA PRO A 439 11.85 1.67 11.52
C PRO A 439 11.90 2.03 10.03
N SER A 440 11.41 3.21 9.68
CA SER A 440 11.23 3.67 8.29
C SER A 440 12.15 4.83 7.89
N ASN A 441 13.07 5.22 8.76
CA ASN A 441 14.02 6.33 8.55
C ASN A 441 15.43 5.87 8.10
N GLY A 442 15.52 4.69 7.49
CA GLY A 442 16.77 4.01 7.17
C GLY A 442 17.22 3.06 8.29
N VAL A 443 18.24 2.26 8.02
CA VAL A 443 18.81 1.34 9.00
C VAL A 443 19.72 2.13 9.94
N VAL A 444 19.43 2.03 11.23
CA VAL A 444 20.20 2.68 12.30
C VAL A 444 20.78 1.60 13.18
N HIS A 445 22.10 1.55 13.27
CA HIS A 445 22.81 0.62 14.11
C HIS A 445 23.16 1.21 15.48
N THR A 446 23.31 0.34 16.48
CA THR A 446 23.85 0.71 17.80
C THR A 446 24.95 -0.28 18.20
N THR A 447 25.93 0.22 18.93
CA THR A 447 26.94 -0.60 19.62
C THR A 447 26.59 -0.82 21.09
N GLU A 448 25.49 -0.22 21.57
CA GLU A 448 24.98 -0.45 22.91
C GLU A 448 24.33 -1.83 23.02
N ASP A 449 24.39 -2.41 24.21
CA ASP A 449 23.67 -3.65 24.50
C ASP A 449 22.15 -3.40 24.40
N VAL A 450 21.48 -4.29 23.71
CA VAL A 450 20.01 -4.31 23.61
C VAL A 450 19.45 -5.44 24.45
N ASP A 451 18.25 -5.23 25.00
CA ASP A 451 17.57 -6.30 25.73
C ASP A 451 17.14 -7.42 24.79
N GLU A 452 17.34 -8.67 25.18
CA GLU A 452 16.91 -9.85 24.41
C GLU A 452 15.56 -10.41 24.88
N GLU A 453 15.10 -10.00 26.08
CA GLU A 453 13.82 -10.42 26.63
C GLU A 453 12.92 -9.19 26.86
N TYR A 454 11.66 -9.33 26.40
CA TYR A 454 10.64 -8.31 26.53
C TYR A 454 9.45 -8.82 27.34
N SER A 455 8.54 -7.94 27.68
CA SER A 455 7.40 -8.22 28.53
C SER A 455 6.09 -7.98 27.80
N TYR A 456 5.02 -8.66 28.20
CA TYR A 456 3.67 -8.37 27.73
C TYR A 456 3.10 -7.07 28.35
N THR A 457 3.72 -6.60 29.43
CA THR A 457 3.43 -5.29 30.02
C THR A 457 4.48 -4.31 29.56
N PRO A 458 4.12 -3.12 29.10
CA PRO A 458 5.08 -2.11 28.66
C PRO A 458 6.12 -1.80 29.71
N LYS A 459 7.38 -1.75 29.28
CA LYS A 459 8.53 -1.30 30.06
C LYS A 459 9.37 -0.39 29.17
N TYR A 460 9.42 0.89 29.57
CA TYR A 460 10.19 1.90 28.86
C TYR A 460 11.68 1.79 29.20
N LYS A 461 12.55 2.14 28.24
CA LYS A 461 13.99 2.28 28.46
C LYS A 461 14.33 3.76 28.64
N VAL A 462 14.78 4.14 29.83
CA VAL A 462 15.36 5.46 30.05
C VAL A 462 16.80 5.41 29.51
N ALA A 463 17.05 6.09 28.41
CA ALA A 463 18.37 6.14 27.78
C ALA A 463 19.25 7.22 28.41
N HIS A 464 18.66 8.33 28.85
CA HIS A 464 19.34 9.40 29.58
C HIS A 464 18.41 9.96 30.65
N GLU A 465 18.92 10.12 31.88
CA GLU A 465 18.22 10.76 32.97
C GLU A 465 18.62 12.24 33.12
N GLY A 466 17.65 13.11 33.00
CA GLY A 466 17.78 14.54 33.21
C GLY A 466 16.70 15.08 34.14
N SER A 467 16.26 16.31 33.92
CA SER A 467 15.22 16.96 34.71
C SER A 467 14.43 17.99 33.90
N GLN A 468 13.35 18.52 34.47
CA GLN A 468 12.45 19.53 33.90
C GLN A 468 11.65 19.04 32.70
N VAL A 469 12.27 18.42 31.66
CA VAL A 469 11.65 17.95 30.45
C VAL A 469 11.97 16.48 30.26
N ALA A 470 10.94 15.65 30.00
CA ALA A 470 11.11 14.27 29.59
C ALA A 470 10.64 14.11 28.12
N ILE A 471 11.51 13.61 27.26
CA ILE A 471 11.23 13.34 25.84
C ILE A 471 11.01 11.84 25.70
N ILE A 472 9.80 11.45 25.28
CA ILE A 472 9.43 10.06 24.99
C ILE A 472 9.27 9.93 23.47
N ALA A 473 10.27 9.38 22.80
CA ALA A 473 10.35 9.33 21.34
C ALA A 473 10.22 7.89 20.84
N ALA A 474 9.21 7.65 20.01
CA ALA A 474 8.85 6.31 19.54
C ALA A 474 9.48 5.97 18.18
N GLY A 475 10.01 4.75 18.06
CA GLY A 475 10.45 4.16 16.81
C GLY A 475 11.39 5.06 15.99
N SER A 476 11.05 5.30 14.74
CA SER A 476 11.84 6.14 13.81
C SER A 476 12.07 7.58 14.29
N PHE A 477 11.24 8.12 15.20
CA PHE A 477 11.44 9.46 15.75
C PHE A 477 12.35 9.50 16.98
N TYR A 478 12.91 8.38 17.40
CA TYR A 478 13.84 8.36 18.54
C TYR A 478 15.08 9.22 18.29
N GLN A 479 15.72 9.11 17.11
CA GLN A 479 16.85 9.98 16.73
C GLN A 479 16.47 11.47 16.71
N LYS A 480 15.23 11.78 16.33
CA LYS A 480 14.73 13.16 16.42
C LYS A 480 14.63 13.60 17.87
N GLY A 481 14.23 12.71 18.78
CA GLY A 481 14.26 12.93 20.22
C GLY A 481 15.67 13.22 20.74
N GLU A 482 16.69 12.50 20.31
CA GLU A 482 18.09 12.75 20.61
C GLU A 482 18.53 14.16 20.15
N ASN A 483 18.19 14.53 18.90
CA ASN A 483 18.50 15.85 18.37
C ASN A 483 17.81 16.97 19.15
N VAL A 484 16.56 16.79 19.57
CA VAL A 484 15.85 17.76 20.43
C VAL A 484 16.52 17.88 21.79
N ALA A 485 16.88 16.75 22.44
CA ALA A 485 17.58 16.75 23.72
C ALA A 485 18.93 17.49 23.61
N HIS A 486 19.67 17.30 22.52
CA HIS A 486 20.92 18.02 22.26
C HIS A 486 20.70 19.53 22.14
N LEU A 487 19.71 19.97 21.35
CA LEU A 487 19.36 21.39 21.21
C LEU A 487 18.94 22.03 22.55
N LEU A 488 18.28 21.28 23.41
CA LEU A 488 17.91 21.73 24.77
C LEU A 488 19.14 21.84 25.68
N ALA A 489 20.08 20.89 25.58
CA ALA A 489 21.33 20.92 26.35
C ALA A 489 22.18 22.15 26.01
N GLU A 490 22.22 22.58 24.71
CA GLU A 490 22.85 23.86 24.33
C GLU A 490 22.19 25.08 24.99
N LYS A 491 20.96 24.96 25.46
CA LYS A 491 20.21 25.98 26.22
C LYS A 491 20.25 25.79 27.71
N GLY A 492 21.06 24.84 28.20
CA GLY A 492 21.23 24.56 29.64
C GLY A 492 20.13 23.67 30.25
N ILE A 493 19.35 22.97 29.41
CA ILE A 493 18.31 22.03 29.85
C ILE A 493 18.77 20.61 29.60
N ASP A 494 19.04 19.86 30.67
CA ASP A 494 19.37 18.45 30.62
C ASP A 494 18.06 17.63 30.63
N ALA A 495 17.56 17.28 29.46
CA ALA A 495 16.28 16.57 29.28
C ALA A 495 16.45 15.06 29.45
N THR A 496 15.50 14.40 30.13
CA THR A 496 15.40 12.94 30.12
C THR A 496 14.98 12.44 28.73
N LEU A 497 15.66 11.40 28.22
CA LEU A 497 15.31 10.75 26.96
C LEU A 497 14.87 9.30 27.20
N ILE A 498 13.71 8.95 26.65
CA ILE A 498 13.05 7.66 26.87
C ILE A 498 12.68 7.02 25.52
N ASN A 499 13.08 5.76 25.33
CA ASN A 499 12.56 4.87 24.30
C ASN A 499 11.36 4.10 24.88
N PRO A 500 10.13 4.34 24.42
CA PRO A 500 8.95 3.68 24.97
C PRO A 500 8.85 2.21 24.54
N ARG A 501 9.46 1.80 23.43
CA ARG A 501 9.43 0.42 22.87
C ARG A 501 8.02 -0.09 22.53
N TYR A 502 7.00 0.30 23.28
CA TYR A 502 5.61 -0.15 23.17
C TYR A 502 4.70 1.03 22.82
N LEU A 503 3.78 0.80 21.90
CA LEU A 503 2.83 1.81 21.44
C LEU A 503 1.41 1.58 21.96
N HIS A 504 1.03 0.31 22.19
CA HIS A 504 -0.35 -0.09 22.52
C HIS A 504 -0.80 0.30 23.93
N ALA A 505 0.13 0.47 24.88
CA ALA A 505 -0.16 0.82 26.26
C ALA A 505 1.00 1.62 26.86
N VAL A 506 0.77 2.24 28.02
CA VAL A 506 1.76 3.06 28.73
C VAL A 506 2.44 2.29 29.86
N ASP A 507 3.71 2.60 30.13
CA ASP A 507 4.42 2.20 31.34
C ASP A 507 4.06 3.17 32.48
N ALA A 508 3.04 2.80 33.26
CA ALA A 508 2.52 3.66 34.31
C ALA A 508 3.55 3.95 35.41
N GLU A 509 4.44 2.98 35.70
CA GLU A 509 5.50 3.15 36.71
C GLU A 509 6.53 4.19 36.26
N ALA A 510 6.98 4.07 35.01
CA ALA A 510 7.90 5.04 34.42
C ALA A 510 7.26 6.44 34.37
N LEU A 511 6.01 6.56 33.89
CA LEU A 511 5.32 7.84 33.79
C LEU A 511 5.09 8.48 35.17
N GLU A 512 4.75 7.69 36.20
CA GLU A 512 4.59 8.22 37.58
C GLU A 512 5.90 8.76 38.11
N SER A 513 7.02 8.07 37.86
CA SER A 513 8.34 8.49 38.33
C SER A 513 8.78 9.86 37.77
N LEU A 514 8.30 10.23 36.58
CA LEU A 514 8.63 11.51 35.95
C LEU A 514 8.08 12.71 36.72
N LYS A 515 6.96 12.55 37.43
CA LYS A 515 6.33 13.66 38.20
C LYS A 515 7.23 14.27 39.25
N ALA A 516 8.21 13.54 39.75
CA ALA A 516 9.10 14.00 40.79
C ALA A 516 10.10 15.08 40.32
N ARG A 517 10.52 15.06 39.06
CA ARG A 517 11.62 15.91 38.55
C ARG A 517 11.30 16.63 37.24
N HIS A 518 10.13 16.38 36.64
CA HIS A 518 9.74 16.94 35.35
C HIS A 518 8.46 17.76 35.48
N GLN A 519 8.37 18.83 34.72
CA GLN A 519 7.17 19.68 34.59
C GLN A 519 6.52 19.54 33.18
N LEU A 520 7.23 18.94 32.24
CA LEU A 520 6.78 18.75 30.86
C LEU A 520 7.21 17.38 30.35
N VAL A 521 6.26 16.62 29.80
CA VAL A 521 6.50 15.43 28.98
C VAL A 521 6.26 15.81 27.53
N VAL A 522 7.18 15.43 26.65
CA VAL A 522 7.10 15.63 25.20
C VAL A 522 7.06 14.26 24.54
N THR A 523 6.05 14.00 23.72
CA THR A 523 5.94 12.73 22.99
C THR A 523 6.21 12.96 21.51
N LEU A 524 7.02 12.09 20.91
CA LEU A 524 7.35 12.15 19.49
C LEU A 524 6.93 10.83 18.81
N GLU A 525 6.08 10.94 17.78
CA GLU A 525 5.68 9.83 16.93
C GLU A 525 5.64 10.26 15.45
N ASP A 526 6.08 9.41 14.55
CA ASP A 526 6.09 9.64 13.10
C ASP A 526 4.80 9.19 12.41
N GLY A 527 3.70 9.28 13.13
CA GLY A 527 2.35 8.92 12.69
C GLY A 527 1.34 10.03 12.98
N CYS A 528 0.07 9.70 12.73
CA CYS A 528 -1.05 10.57 13.09
C CYS A 528 -1.16 10.65 14.61
N LYS A 529 -1.11 11.90 15.16
CA LYS A 529 -1.20 12.10 16.60
C LYS A 529 -2.61 11.88 17.15
N ASP A 530 -3.64 12.11 16.33
CA ASP A 530 -5.04 11.94 16.73
C ASP A 530 -5.33 10.43 16.93
N GLY A 531 -5.60 10.04 18.17
CA GLY A 531 -5.69 8.64 18.60
C GLY A 531 -4.34 7.92 18.74
N GLY A 532 -3.23 8.63 18.56
CA GLY A 532 -1.88 8.10 18.56
C GLY A 532 -1.31 7.81 19.94
N PHE A 533 -0.02 7.52 19.96
CA PHE A 533 0.73 7.19 21.18
C PHE A 533 0.80 8.38 22.16
N GLY A 534 1.06 9.59 21.64
CA GLY A 534 1.18 10.78 22.47
C GLY A 534 -0.11 11.16 23.19
N GLU A 535 -1.26 10.99 22.56
CA GLU A 535 -2.57 11.26 23.20
C GLU A 535 -2.86 10.29 24.35
N ARG A 536 -2.38 9.04 24.31
CA ARG A 536 -2.50 8.09 25.43
C ARG A 536 -1.72 8.58 26.64
N ILE A 537 -0.51 9.10 26.42
CA ILE A 537 0.31 9.67 27.50
C ILE A 537 -0.34 10.94 28.03
N ALA A 538 -0.88 11.81 27.17
CA ALA A 538 -1.63 12.98 27.60
C ALA A 538 -2.87 12.60 28.42
N SER A 539 -3.60 11.56 28.02
CA SER A 539 -4.73 11.02 28.77
C SER A 539 -4.31 10.48 30.14
N TYR A 540 -3.17 9.79 30.24
CA TYR A 540 -2.63 9.34 31.54
C TYR A 540 -2.40 10.50 32.52
N TYR A 541 -1.86 11.62 32.04
CA TYR A 541 -1.59 12.79 32.87
C TYR A 541 -2.78 13.74 33.04
N GLY A 542 -3.91 13.50 32.37
CA GLY A 542 -5.05 14.43 32.27
C GLY A 542 -5.66 14.93 33.59
N THR A 543 -5.41 14.23 34.70
CA THR A 543 -5.85 14.66 36.06
C THR A 543 -4.69 15.13 36.93
N SER A 544 -3.51 15.37 36.36
CA SER A 544 -2.31 15.81 37.07
C SER A 544 -1.85 17.19 36.58
N ASP A 545 -0.90 17.80 37.28
CA ASP A 545 -0.29 19.09 36.89
C ASP A 545 0.79 18.93 35.82
N MET A 546 1.09 17.71 35.37
CA MET A 546 2.08 17.43 34.33
C MET A 546 1.60 17.98 32.98
N LYS A 547 2.37 18.91 32.41
CA LYS A 547 2.14 19.37 31.03
C LYS A 547 2.57 18.30 30.04
N VAL A 548 1.82 18.13 28.96
CA VAL A 548 2.17 17.21 27.86
C VAL A 548 2.15 17.94 26.54
N LEU A 549 3.26 17.87 25.80
CA LEU A 549 3.36 18.32 24.41
C LEU A 549 3.34 17.10 23.49
N VAL A 550 2.25 16.92 22.74
CA VAL A 550 2.10 15.84 21.79
C VAL A 550 2.58 16.27 20.41
N CYS A 551 3.64 15.64 19.91
CA CYS A 551 4.24 15.87 18.59
C CYS A 551 4.00 14.68 17.66
N GLY A 552 3.18 14.90 16.65
CA GLY A 552 2.83 13.96 15.59
C GLY A 552 2.08 14.70 14.48
N VAL A 553 1.83 14.02 13.37
CA VAL A 553 1.14 14.61 12.21
C VAL A 553 -0.34 14.82 12.55
N LYS A 554 -0.89 15.97 12.22
CA LYS A 554 -2.32 16.25 12.37
C LYS A 554 -3.13 15.34 11.43
N LYS A 555 -4.30 14.91 11.88
CA LYS A 555 -5.25 14.16 11.07
C LYS A 555 -5.74 15.02 9.90
N ASN A 556 -5.30 14.69 8.70
CA ASN A 556 -5.71 15.38 7.47
C ASN A 556 -5.56 14.43 6.28
N ARG A 557 -6.12 14.84 5.13
CA ARG A 557 -5.80 14.24 3.84
C ARG A 557 -4.52 14.89 3.32
N TYR A 558 -3.50 14.08 3.16
CA TYR A 558 -2.23 14.48 2.53
C TYR A 558 -2.12 13.80 1.18
N ASP A 559 -1.63 14.50 0.16
CA ASP A 559 -1.45 13.97 -1.17
C ASP A 559 -0.16 14.50 -1.78
N ARG A 560 0.68 13.63 -2.28
CA ARG A 560 1.93 13.95 -3.01
C ARG A 560 2.74 15.05 -2.33
N PHE A 561 2.89 14.95 -1.02
CA PHE A 561 3.57 15.94 -0.20
C PHE A 561 5.10 15.78 -0.23
N ASP A 562 5.81 16.89 -0.05
CA ASP A 562 7.22 16.87 0.34
C ASP A 562 7.34 16.53 1.83
N HIS A 563 8.19 15.55 2.16
CA HIS A 563 8.32 15.06 3.53
C HIS A 563 8.84 16.13 4.50
N GLN A 564 9.85 16.93 4.08
CA GLN A 564 10.39 17.97 4.94
C GLN A 564 9.37 19.09 5.17
N GLN A 565 8.61 19.44 4.14
CA GLN A 565 7.54 20.43 4.26
C GLN A 565 6.42 19.91 5.18
N LEU A 566 6.01 18.63 5.06
CA LEU A 566 5.05 18.01 5.96
C LEU A 566 5.49 18.11 7.42
N LEU A 567 6.76 17.79 7.70
CA LEU A 567 7.32 17.90 9.05
C LEU A 567 7.31 19.36 9.53
N ALA A 568 7.71 20.31 8.68
CA ALA A 568 7.73 21.74 9.03
C ALA A 568 6.34 22.29 9.34
N ASP A 569 5.33 21.94 8.51
CA ASP A 569 3.93 22.40 8.67
C ASP A 569 3.28 21.82 9.93
N ASN A 570 3.70 20.64 10.37
CA ASN A 570 3.25 20.01 11.60
C ASN A 570 4.13 20.34 12.82
N ARG A 571 5.13 21.24 12.67
CA ARG A 571 6.10 21.62 13.71
C ARG A 571 6.87 20.41 14.26
N LEU A 572 7.29 19.51 13.38
CA LEU A 572 8.01 18.27 13.72
C LEU A 572 9.50 18.31 13.38
N LEU A 573 10.05 19.47 12.96
CA LEU A 573 11.49 19.64 12.87
C LEU A 573 12.09 19.80 14.26
N ALA A 574 13.27 19.25 14.52
CA ALA A 574 13.88 19.23 15.86
C ALA A 574 14.00 20.63 16.49
N ASN A 575 14.38 21.64 15.72
CA ASN A 575 14.45 23.03 16.16
C ASN A 575 13.08 23.60 16.54
N GLN A 576 12.03 23.30 15.78
CA GLN A 576 10.68 23.77 16.07
C GLN A 576 10.15 23.12 17.37
N ILE A 577 10.42 21.83 17.58
CA ILE A 577 10.04 21.13 18.81
C ILE A 577 10.79 21.73 20.01
N ALA A 578 12.12 21.95 19.88
CA ALA A 578 12.90 22.58 20.93
C ALA A 578 12.37 23.99 21.27
N ASP A 579 12.01 24.81 20.28
CA ASP A 579 11.41 26.12 20.49
C ASP A 579 10.05 26.04 21.21
N ASP A 580 9.19 25.08 20.85
CA ASP A 580 7.91 24.87 21.51
C ASP A 580 8.09 24.46 22.99
N ILE A 581 9.05 23.57 23.27
CA ILE A 581 9.42 23.20 24.64
C ILE A 581 9.86 24.43 25.45
N LEU A 582 10.81 25.21 24.91
CA LEU A 582 11.31 26.42 25.57
C LEU A 582 10.21 27.44 25.86
N ASN A 583 9.25 27.58 24.95
CA ASN A 583 8.10 28.48 25.13
C ASN A 583 7.12 27.98 26.23
N ILE A 584 6.99 26.67 26.42
CA ILE A 584 6.11 26.06 27.43
C ILE A 584 6.73 26.17 28.85
N ILE A 585 8.03 25.89 28.96
CA ILE A 585 8.69 25.90 30.29
C ILE A 585 9.01 27.29 30.82
N LYS A 586 9.06 28.33 29.97
CA LYS A 586 9.19 29.73 30.38
C LYS A 586 7.92 30.36 30.95
N LYS A 587 6.78 29.75 30.69
CA LYS A 587 5.45 30.11 31.19
C LYS A 587 5.13 29.38 32.48
#